data_cce13a9cfa413bf6397cbd9cc6934702
#
_entry.id   cce13a9cfa413bf6397cbd9cc6934702
#
_cell.length_a   1.000
_cell.length_b   1.000
_cell.length_c   1.000
_cell.angle_alpha   90.00
_cell.angle_beta   90.00
_cell.angle_gamma   90.00
#
_symmetry.space_group_name_H-M   'P 1'
#
loop_
_entity.id
_entity.type
_entity.pdbx_description
1 polymer ?
#
loop_
_entity_poly.entity_id
_entity_poly.type
_entity_poly.pdbx_seq_one_letter_code
_entity_poly.pdbx_strand_id
1 'polypeptide(L)'
;MENIIELDNVTKRFGGITALNKASLKVTRGEVVGLIGDNGAGKSTLIKTLVGVYSPDEGDILIRGKKVNAWNALKARESGIETVFQDRALTPQQSIVKNIFMGKELRYPFGFIKEKEQIFEANRFCLLYTSPSPRDRQKSRMPSSA
;
A
#
# COMPACT_ATOMS: atom_id res chain seq x y z
N MET A 1 13.23 5.47 20.58
CA MET A 1 12.73 5.65 19.19
C MET A 1 11.24 5.33 19.20
N GLU A 2 10.44 6.09 18.49
CA GLU A 2 8.98 5.91 18.50
C GLU A 2 8.58 4.82 17.48
N ASN A 3 7.88 3.78 17.96
CA ASN A 3 7.28 2.79 17.08
C ASN A 3 6.09 3.43 16.35
N ILE A 4 6.13 3.48 15.03
CA ILE A 4 5.00 3.98 14.22
C ILE A 4 3.96 2.92 13.94
N ILE A 5 4.40 1.66 13.86
CA ILE A 5 3.53 0.49 13.65
C ILE A 5 4.03 -0.63 14.54
N GLU A 6 3.09 -1.30 15.21
CA GLU A 6 3.39 -2.49 15.99
C GLU A 6 2.25 -3.51 15.82
N LEU A 7 2.63 -4.72 15.45
CA LEU A 7 1.79 -5.92 15.51
C LEU A 7 2.24 -6.67 16.77
N ASP A 8 1.33 -6.90 17.69
CA ASP A 8 1.63 -7.58 18.94
C ASP A 8 0.86 -8.90 19.05
N ASN A 9 1.61 -10.02 19.02
CA ASN A 9 1.10 -11.39 19.15
C ASN A 9 -0.09 -11.68 18.21
N VAL A 10 -0.02 -11.22 16.97
CA VAL A 10 -1.09 -11.35 16.00
C VAL A 10 -1.21 -12.79 15.50
N THR A 11 -2.41 -13.33 15.62
CA THR A 11 -2.78 -14.65 15.08
C THR A 11 -3.82 -14.47 13.98
N LYS A 12 -3.64 -15.19 12.86
CA LYS A 12 -4.60 -15.23 11.75
C LYS A 12 -4.84 -16.66 11.30
N ARG A 13 -6.10 -17.05 11.27
CA ARG A 13 -6.55 -18.38 10.84
C ARG A 13 -7.43 -18.27 9.59
N PHE A 14 -7.34 -19.26 8.74
CA PHE A 14 -8.20 -19.44 7.58
C PHE A 14 -8.76 -20.87 7.64
N GLY A 15 -9.98 -21.01 8.15
CA GLY A 15 -10.54 -22.34 8.45
C GLY A 15 -9.65 -23.10 9.46
N GLY A 16 -9.18 -24.28 9.08
CA GLY A 16 -8.30 -25.11 9.92
C GLY A 16 -6.81 -24.73 9.86
N ILE A 17 -6.42 -23.74 9.03
CA ILE A 17 -5.01 -23.38 8.82
C ILE A 17 -4.67 -22.11 9.61
N THR A 18 -3.67 -22.20 10.49
CA THR A 18 -3.11 -21.02 11.16
C THR A 18 -2.00 -20.45 10.29
N ALA A 19 -2.27 -19.32 9.62
CA ALA A 19 -1.33 -18.65 8.73
C ALA A 19 -0.38 -17.70 9.48
N LEU A 20 -0.81 -17.13 10.61
CA LEU A 20 0.03 -16.40 11.57
C LEU A 20 -0.23 -16.95 12.95
N ASN A 21 0.81 -17.23 13.70
CA ASN A 21 0.72 -17.72 15.07
C ASN A 21 1.54 -16.80 15.99
N LYS A 22 0.86 -15.93 16.71
CA LYS A 22 1.45 -14.94 17.64
C LYS A 22 2.63 -14.16 17.01
N ALA A 23 2.44 -13.75 15.75
CA ALA A 23 3.46 -13.01 15.02
C ALA A 23 3.52 -11.57 15.54
N SER A 24 4.72 -11.08 15.77
CA SER A 24 4.97 -9.71 16.21
C SER A 24 5.92 -9.00 15.25
N LEU A 25 5.66 -7.72 15.00
CA LEU A 25 6.49 -6.87 14.15
C LEU A 25 6.44 -5.45 14.71
N LYS A 26 7.59 -4.80 14.76
CA LYS A 26 7.70 -3.38 15.14
C LYS A 26 8.44 -2.64 14.07
N VAL A 27 7.94 -1.46 13.72
CA VAL A 27 8.57 -0.56 12.76
C VAL A 27 8.72 0.80 13.40
N THR A 28 9.93 1.30 13.47
CA THR A 28 10.25 2.62 14.00
C THR A 28 10.27 3.69 12.90
N ARG A 29 10.23 4.94 13.29
CA ARG A 29 10.26 6.05 12.35
C ARG A 29 11.59 6.10 11.59
N GLY A 30 11.52 6.13 10.25
CA GLY A 30 12.69 6.20 9.37
C GLY A 30 13.39 4.86 9.15
N GLU A 31 12.83 3.77 9.69
CA GLU A 31 13.39 2.43 9.55
C GLU A 31 12.95 1.78 8.23
N VAL A 32 13.82 0.97 7.66
CA VAL A 32 13.53 0.07 6.54
C VAL A 32 13.59 -1.36 7.05
N VAL A 33 12.47 -2.06 7.03
CA VAL A 33 12.36 -3.43 7.52
C VAL A 33 12.23 -4.41 6.35
N GLY A 34 13.12 -5.40 6.29
CA GLY A 34 13.06 -6.52 5.33
C GLY A 34 12.37 -7.72 5.95
N LEU A 35 11.33 -8.25 5.29
CA LEU A 35 10.65 -9.47 5.70
C LEU A 35 11.14 -10.66 4.87
N ILE A 36 11.92 -11.54 5.49
CA ILE A 36 12.57 -12.69 4.85
C ILE A 36 11.97 -13.98 5.39
N GLY A 37 11.93 -15.03 4.59
CA GLY A 37 11.46 -16.36 4.99
C GLY A 37 10.99 -17.16 3.78
N ASP A 38 10.76 -18.46 3.96
CA ASP A 38 10.37 -19.40 2.94
C ASP A 38 8.95 -19.16 2.39
N ASN A 39 8.62 -19.82 1.28
CA ASN A 39 7.27 -19.81 0.75
C ASN A 39 6.33 -20.50 1.77
N GLY A 40 5.21 -19.85 2.07
CA GLY A 40 4.28 -20.36 3.09
C GLY A 40 4.57 -19.87 4.52
N ALA A 41 5.68 -19.17 4.80
CA ALA A 41 6.02 -18.66 6.13
C ALA A 41 5.09 -17.54 6.67
N GLY A 42 3.99 -17.24 5.99
CA GLY A 42 3.03 -16.23 6.44
C GLY A 42 3.36 -14.79 6.09
N LYS A 43 4.47 -14.50 5.36
CA LYS A 43 4.88 -13.12 5.00
C LYS A 43 3.78 -12.29 4.36
N SER A 44 3.16 -12.84 3.32
CA SER A 44 2.07 -12.14 2.62
C SER A 44 0.84 -11.95 3.49
N THR A 45 0.56 -12.90 4.39
CA THR A 45 -0.53 -12.78 5.37
C THR A 45 -0.23 -11.69 6.38
N LEU A 46 1.01 -11.60 6.87
CA LEU A 46 1.44 -10.56 7.79
C LEU A 46 1.28 -9.17 7.18
N ILE A 47 1.77 -8.97 5.94
CA ILE A 47 1.61 -7.69 5.21
C ILE A 47 0.13 -7.40 4.97
N LYS A 48 -0.67 -8.36 4.51
CA LYS A 48 -2.11 -8.17 4.28
C LYS A 48 -2.87 -7.84 5.58
N THR A 49 -2.43 -8.37 6.71
CA THR A 49 -2.97 -8.00 8.03
C THR A 49 -2.54 -6.58 8.41
N LEU A 50 -1.28 -6.23 8.20
CA LEU A 50 -0.75 -4.89 8.46
C LEU A 50 -1.50 -3.80 7.69
N VAL A 51 -1.80 -4.04 6.41
CA VAL A 51 -2.52 -3.08 5.54
C VAL A 51 -4.06 -3.18 5.65
N GLY A 52 -4.56 -4.01 6.56
CA GLY A 52 -5.98 -4.10 6.86
C GLY A 52 -6.83 -4.89 5.87
N VAL A 53 -6.21 -5.66 4.95
CA VAL A 53 -6.94 -6.60 4.07
C VAL A 53 -7.52 -7.74 4.90
N TYR A 54 -6.78 -8.18 5.92
CA TYR A 54 -7.24 -9.17 6.90
C TYR A 54 -7.27 -8.53 8.28
N SER A 55 -8.35 -8.75 9.02
CA SER A 55 -8.38 -8.46 10.46
C SER A 55 -7.74 -9.61 11.22
N PRO A 56 -6.92 -9.35 12.25
CA PRO A 56 -6.39 -10.40 13.12
C PRO A 56 -7.53 -11.08 13.88
N ASP A 57 -7.36 -12.38 14.16
CA ASP A 57 -8.30 -13.12 15.01
C ASP A 57 -7.92 -12.97 16.50
N GLU A 58 -6.61 -12.83 16.80
CA GLU A 58 -6.07 -12.55 18.13
C GLU A 58 -4.88 -11.59 18.01
N GLY A 59 -4.55 -10.94 19.12
CA GLY A 59 -3.46 -9.98 19.18
C GLY A 59 -3.91 -8.57 18.81
N ASP A 60 -2.98 -7.64 18.83
CA ASP A 60 -3.26 -6.23 18.71
C ASP A 60 -2.44 -5.55 17.61
N ILE A 61 -3.04 -4.52 17.02
CA ILE A 61 -2.35 -3.61 16.11
C ILE A 61 -2.31 -2.24 16.78
N LEU A 62 -1.09 -1.70 16.92
CA LEU A 62 -0.87 -0.37 17.47
C LEU A 62 -0.28 0.55 16.42
N ILE A 63 -0.83 1.73 16.32
CA ILE A 63 -0.31 2.82 15.48
C ILE A 63 0.12 3.96 16.40
N ARG A 64 1.40 4.30 16.35
CA ARG A 64 2.01 5.32 17.24
C ARG A 64 1.66 5.06 18.71
N GLY A 65 1.82 3.80 19.14
CA GLY A 65 1.54 3.36 20.50
C GLY A 65 0.05 3.26 20.89
N LYS A 66 -0.88 3.60 19.99
CA LYS A 66 -2.32 3.51 20.26
C LYS A 66 -2.91 2.26 19.62
N LYS A 67 -3.57 1.42 20.42
CA LYS A 67 -4.30 0.25 19.93
C LYS A 67 -5.45 0.68 19.02
N VAL A 68 -5.55 0.05 17.87
CA VAL A 68 -6.63 0.31 16.90
C VAL A 68 -7.61 -0.85 16.90
N ASN A 69 -8.87 -0.55 17.26
CA ASN A 69 -9.94 -1.52 17.22
C ASN A 69 -10.58 -1.62 15.82
N ALA A 70 -11.11 -2.80 15.48
CA ALA A 70 -11.78 -3.07 14.21
C ALA A 70 -10.89 -2.67 13.00
N TRP A 71 -9.67 -3.25 12.95
CA TRP A 71 -8.70 -2.97 11.90
C TRP A 71 -9.20 -3.38 10.52
N ASN A 72 -9.10 -2.50 9.56
CA ASN A 72 -9.48 -2.72 8.17
C ASN A 72 -8.68 -1.79 7.24
N ALA A 73 -8.80 -2.00 5.92
CA ALA A 73 -8.05 -1.25 4.92
C ALA A 73 -8.31 0.28 4.95
N LEU A 74 -9.52 0.70 5.32
CA LEU A 74 -9.82 2.13 5.44
C LEU A 74 -9.05 2.76 6.60
N LYS A 75 -9.07 2.13 7.77
CA LYS A 75 -8.33 2.60 8.96
C LYS A 75 -6.81 2.56 8.75
N ALA A 76 -6.29 1.54 8.05
CA ALA A 76 -4.88 1.46 7.69
C ALA A 76 -4.48 2.68 6.86
N ARG A 77 -5.28 2.99 5.83
CA ARG A 77 -5.06 4.15 4.97
C ARG A 77 -5.18 5.49 5.72
N GLU A 78 -6.20 5.66 6.55
CA GLU A 78 -6.38 6.84 7.40
C GLU A 78 -5.20 7.04 8.37
N SER A 79 -4.55 5.94 8.77
CA SER A 79 -3.34 5.96 9.59
C SER A 79 -2.07 6.30 8.81
N GLY A 80 -2.17 6.48 7.48
CA GLY A 80 -1.07 6.82 6.59
C GLY A 80 -0.31 5.61 6.03
N ILE A 81 -0.87 4.38 6.12
CA ILE A 81 -0.26 3.18 5.55
C ILE A 81 -0.65 3.09 4.09
N GLU A 82 0.33 3.11 3.21
CA GLU A 82 0.16 2.88 1.78
C GLU A 82 0.88 1.60 1.35
N THR A 83 0.33 0.90 0.35
CA THR A 83 0.83 -0.41 -0.06
C THR A 83 0.94 -0.50 -1.57
N VAL A 84 2.05 -1.04 -2.02
CA VAL A 84 2.24 -1.44 -3.41
C VAL A 84 2.23 -2.97 -3.46
N PHE A 85 1.21 -3.53 -4.09
CA PHE A 85 1.13 -4.97 -4.31
C PHE A 85 1.90 -5.39 -5.56
N GLN A 86 2.26 -6.65 -5.61
CA GLN A 86 3.01 -7.26 -6.72
C GLN A 86 2.17 -7.33 -8.00
N ASP A 87 0.86 -7.54 -7.85
CA ASP A 87 -0.09 -7.55 -8.97
C ASP A 87 -0.43 -6.12 -9.39
N ARG A 88 -0.40 -5.87 -10.70
CA ARG A 88 -0.79 -4.58 -11.26
C ARG A 88 -2.30 -4.42 -11.13
N ALA A 89 -2.75 -3.77 -10.08
CA ALA A 89 -4.17 -3.49 -9.83
C ALA A 89 -4.68 -2.32 -10.70
N LEU A 90 -4.38 -2.35 -12.02
CA LEU A 90 -4.89 -1.39 -12.97
C LEU A 90 -6.15 -1.96 -13.63
N THR A 91 -7.16 -1.12 -13.77
CA THR A 91 -8.39 -1.44 -14.52
C THR A 91 -8.23 -0.92 -15.95
N PRO A 92 -7.94 -1.79 -16.95
CA PRO A 92 -7.62 -1.34 -18.31
C PRO A 92 -8.77 -0.59 -18.99
N GLN A 93 -10.02 -0.84 -18.56
CA GLN A 93 -11.23 -0.20 -19.09
C GLN A 93 -11.45 1.21 -18.55
N GLN A 94 -10.69 1.64 -17.55
CA GLN A 94 -10.81 2.96 -16.94
C GLN A 94 -9.68 3.89 -17.41
N SER A 95 -9.96 5.20 -17.42
CA SER A 95 -8.93 6.19 -17.72
C SER A 95 -7.82 6.19 -16.66
N ILE A 96 -6.64 6.73 -17.02
CA ILE A 96 -5.51 6.88 -16.11
C ILE A 96 -5.93 7.67 -14.86
N VAL A 97 -6.68 8.76 -15.03
CA VAL A 97 -7.17 9.57 -13.92
C VAL A 97 -8.02 8.75 -12.95
N LYS A 98 -8.96 7.95 -13.48
CA LYS A 98 -9.80 7.08 -12.65
C LYS A 98 -9.01 6.00 -11.94
N ASN A 99 -7.98 5.44 -12.57
CA ASN A 99 -7.07 4.48 -11.92
C ASN A 99 -6.28 5.11 -10.78
N ILE A 100 -5.78 6.35 -10.95
CA ILE A 100 -5.02 7.07 -9.92
C ILE A 100 -5.92 7.39 -8.70
N PHE A 101 -7.14 7.83 -8.95
CA PHE A 101 -8.06 8.27 -7.90
C PHE A 101 -9.04 7.19 -7.42
N MET A 102 -8.90 5.94 -7.86
CA MET A 102 -9.78 4.84 -7.45
C MET A 102 -9.80 4.67 -5.91
N GLY A 103 -11.00 4.86 -5.32
CA GLY A 103 -11.18 4.83 -3.86
C GLY A 103 -10.62 6.04 -3.10
N LYS A 104 -10.15 7.07 -3.82
CA LYS A 104 -9.66 8.35 -3.27
C LYS A 104 -10.21 9.53 -4.11
N GLU A 105 -11.41 9.37 -4.66
CA GLU A 105 -11.98 10.40 -5.53
C GLU A 105 -12.13 11.72 -4.79
N LEU A 106 -11.68 12.81 -5.42
CA LEU A 106 -11.95 14.16 -4.94
C LEU A 106 -13.42 14.45 -5.16
N ARG A 107 -14.15 14.77 -4.10
CA ARG A 107 -15.61 14.99 -4.14
C ARG A 107 -15.98 16.35 -3.59
N TYR A 108 -17.06 16.92 -4.12
CA TYR A 108 -17.76 18.03 -3.50
C TYR A 108 -18.52 17.57 -2.26
N PRO A 109 -18.94 18.49 -1.36
CA PRO A 109 -19.72 18.15 -0.16
C PRO A 109 -20.99 17.32 -0.43
N PHE A 110 -21.56 17.46 -1.63
CA PHE A 110 -22.76 16.73 -2.08
C PHE A 110 -22.45 15.39 -2.77
N GLY A 111 -21.18 14.91 -2.73
CA GLY A 111 -20.79 13.61 -3.25
C GLY A 111 -20.42 13.57 -4.75
N PHE A 112 -20.63 14.63 -5.51
CA PHE A 112 -20.22 14.71 -6.91
C PHE A 112 -18.70 14.74 -7.05
N ILE A 113 -18.18 14.06 -8.10
CA ILE A 113 -16.73 13.97 -8.36
C ILE A 113 -16.23 15.30 -8.95
N LYS A 114 -15.11 15.77 -8.46
CA LYS A 114 -14.37 16.94 -8.95
C LYS A 114 -13.46 16.54 -10.11
N GLU A 115 -14.01 16.22 -11.24
CA GLU A 115 -13.28 15.64 -12.36
C GLU A 115 -12.12 16.53 -12.86
N LYS A 116 -12.37 17.84 -12.99
CA LYS A 116 -11.34 18.79 -13.43
C LYS A 116 -10.15 18.87 -12.48
N GLU A 117 -10.41 18.87 -11.16
CA GLU A 117 -9.35 18.86 -10.15
C GLU A 117 -8.55 17.54 -10.18
N GLN A 118 -9.25 16.40 -10.37
CA GLN A 118 -8.57 15.11 -10.51
C GLN A 118 -7.67 15.04 -11.75
N ILE A 119 -8.13 15.57 -12.89
CA ILE A 119 -7.32 15.63 -14.11
C ILE A 119 -6.08 16.52 -13.89
N PHE A 120 -6.24 17.66 -13.25
CA PHE A 120 -5.14 18.57 -12.95
C PHE A 120 -4.08 17.91 -12.05
N GLU A 121 -4.51 17.29 -10.96
CA GLU A 121 -3.60 16.58 -10.04
C GLU A 121 -2.96 15.35 -10.70
N ALA A 122 -3.70 14.56 -11.50
CA ALA A 122 -3.14 13.44 -12.24
C ALA A 122 -2.02 13.89 -13.20
N ASN A 123 -2.23 14.98 -13.93
CA ASN A 123 -1.22 15.54 -14.80
C ASN A 123 0.02 16.01 -14.03
N ARG A 124 -0.17 16.61 -12.86
CA ARG A 124 0.93 17.03 -11.98
C ARG A 124 1.77 15.83 -11.52
N PHE A 125 1.14 14.71 -11.12
CA PHE A 125 1.85 13.48 -10.79
C PHE A 125 2.59 12.91 -11.99
N CYS A 126 1.96 12.84 -13.16
CA CYS A 126 2.60 12.34 -14.38
C CYS A 126 3.83 13.16 -14.76
N LEU A 127 3.76 14.49 -14.68
CA LEU A 127 4.89 15.38 -14.98
C LEU A 127 6.07 15.20 -14.02
N LEU A 128 5.82 14.91 -12.75
CA LEU A 128 6.89 14.63 -11.78
C LEU A 128 7.65 13.33 -12.09
N TYR A 129 7.00 12.36 -12.73
CA TYR A 129 7.58 11.05 -13.04
C TYR A 129 8.01 10.88 -14.49
N THR A 130 7.73 11.83 -15.39
CA THR A 130 8.17 11.81 -16.79
C THR A 130 9.56 12.37 -17.03
N SER A 131 10.34 12.63 -15.97
CA SER A 131 11.78 12.80 -16.15
C SER A 131 12.34 11.50 -16.73
N PRO A 132 12.91 11.53 -17.97
CA PRO A 132 13.38 10.31 -18.62
C PRO A 132 14.41 9.62 -17.73
N SER A 133 14.17 8.34 -17.45
CA SER A 133 15.08 7.51 -16.70
C SER A 133 16.48 7.57 -17.33
N PRO A 134 17.57 7.45 -16.55
CA PRO A 134 18.92 7.36 -17.12
C PRO A 134 19.05 6.26 -18.19
N ARG A 135 18.27 5.19 -18.13
CA ARG A 135 18.19 4.12 -19.14
C ARG A 135 17.53 4.56 -20.44
N ASP A 136 16.54 5.45 -20.40
CA ASP A 136 15.87 5.95 -21.60
C ASP A 136 16.76 6.92 -22.36
N ARG A 137 17.64 7.67 -21.68
CA ARG A 137 18.66 8.51 -22.29
C ARG A 137 19.74 7.70 -23.02
N GLN A 138 20.03 6.47 -22.59
CA GLN A 138 20.99 5.60 -23.28
C GLN A 138 20.42 5.04 -24.60
N LYS A 139 19.14 4.69 -24.64
CA LYS A 139 18.48 4.20 -25.85
C LYS A 139 18.39 5.24 -26.97
N SER A 140 18.23 6.53 -26.63
CA SER A 140 18.16 7.61 -27.61
C SER A 140 19.52 7.99 -28.23
N ARG A 141 20.63 7.42 -27.74
CA ARG A 141 21.99 7.66 -28.26
C ARG A 141 22.54 6.54 -29.14
N MET A 142 21.79 5.47 -29.40
CA MET A 142 22.21 4.48 -30.39
C MET A 142 21.95 5.03 -31.78
N PRO A 143 23.00 5.19 -32.62
CA PRO A 143 22.81 5.57 -34.03
C PRO A 143 22.00 4.45 -34.70
N SER A 144 20.96 4.82 -35.44
CA SER A 144 20.31 3.90 -36.35
C SER A 144 21.38 3.39 -37.32
N SER A 145 21.74 2.11 -37.19
CA SER A 145 22.57 1.45 -38.18
C SER A 145 21.85 1.48 -39.53
N ALA A 146 22.44 2.17 -40.47
CA ALA A 146 22.08 2.12 -41.88
C ALA A 146 22.18 0.68 -42.43
#